data_7084b0e964dc5258f3fee28dee5659b0
#
_entry.id   7084b0e964dc5258f3fee28dee5659b0
#
_cell.length_a   1.000
_cell.length_b   1.000
_cell.length_c   1.000
_cell.angle_alpha   90.00
_cell.angle_beta   90.00
_cell.angle_gamma   90.00
#
_symmetry.space_group_name_H-M   'P 1'
#
loop_
_entity.id
_entity.type
_entity.pdbx_description
1 polymer ?
#
loop_
_entity_poly.entity_id
_entity_poly.type
_entity_poly.pdbx_seq_one_letter_code
_entity_poly.pdbx_strand_id
1 'polypeptide(L)'
;LDSNTIVMTSGDLRGLLKKLDYIEDLGITAIWMTPSFKNKPVQGSPGKESAGYHGYWITDFTTIDPHLGTNAELKELIKAAHKRGIKVFFDIITNHTADVLDYEDTAYVGEPGNQTVPYVSKADQPYKDAAGNPFDDRDYALGDTFPAIDPAVSFPYQPVVPAGQEDVKVPAWLNDPTMYHNRGTSSFAGENSEYGDFPSGDRSALDDLWTERPEVVNGMVDIYKTWVQDAGVDGFRIDTVKHVNLEFWQR
;
A
#
# COMPACT_ATOMS: atom_id res chain seq x y z
N LEU A 1 -18.41 9.70 -24.62
CA LEU A 1 -17.57 9.69 -23.41
C LEU A 1 -18.19 10.68 -22.45
N ASP A 2 -18.66 10.21 -21.30
CA ASP A 2 -19.15 11.09 -20.24
C ASP A 2 -18.01 12.02 -19.81
N SER A 3 -18.34 13.26 -19.46
CA SER A 3 -17.38 14.31 -19.05
C SER A 3 -16.54 13.95 -17.81
N ASN A 4 -16.82 12.79 -17.19
CA ASN A 4 -16.14 12.27 -15.99
C ASN A 4 -15.28 11.02 -16.27
N THR A 5 -15.03 10.68 -17.54
CA THR A 5 -14.16 9.53 -17.84
C THR A 5 -12.70 9.97 -17.80
N ILE A 6 -11.99 9.60 -16.73
CA ILE A 6 -10.52 9.74 -16.65
C ILE A 6 -9.91 8.61 -17.48
N VAL A 7 -9.21 8.96 -18.56
CA VAL A 7 -8.50 8.01 -19.41
C VAL A 7 -7.03 8.01 -19.01
N MET A 8 -6.54 6.88 -18.51
CA MET A 8 -5.10 6.66 -18.31
C MET A 8 -4.46 6.27 -19.65
N THR A 9 -3.51 7.08 -20.12
CA THR A 9 -2.76 6.85 -21.37
C THR A 9 -1.29 6.60 -21.07
N SER A 10 -0.99 5.66 -20.19
CA SER A 10 0.38 5.21 -19.94
C SER A 10 0.77 4.09 -20.91
N GLY A 11 2.07 3.87 -21.09
CA GLY A 11 2.57 2.69 -21.80
C GLY A 11 2.16 1.40 -21.07
N ASP A 12 2.07 0.31 -21.82
CA ASP A 12 1.74 -1.02 -21.30
C ASP A 12 2.93 -1.99 -21.37
N LEU A 13 2.79 -3.18 -20.77
CA LEU A 13 3.83 -4.22 -20.75
C LEU A 13 4.18 -4.68 -22.17
N ARG A 14 3.20 -4.75 -23.09
CA ARG A 14 3.42 -5.11 -24.49
C ARG A 14 4.21 -4.04 -25.23
N GLY A 15 3.95 -2.77 -24.93
CA GLY A 15 4.72 -1.64 -25.48
C GLY A 15 6.16 -1.69 -25.03
N LEU A 16 6.40 -1.97 -23.75
CA LEU A 16 7.75 -2.12 -23.21
C LEU A 16 8.47 -3.34 -23.83
N LEU A 17 7.78 -4.49 -23.94
CA LEU A 17 8.31 -5.68 -24.59
C LEU A 17 8.79 -5.39 -26.02
N LYS A 18 8.03 -4.65 -26.81
CA LYS A 18 8.40 -4.26 -28.19
C LYS A 18 9.58 -3.30 -28.25
N LYS A 19 9.95 -2.67 -27.14
CA LYS A 19 11.04 -1.69 -27.06
C LYS A 19 12.32 -2.25 -26.44
N LEU A 20 12.35 -3.53 -26.07
CA LEU A 20 13.53 -4.13 -25.42
C LEU A 20 14.79 -4.05 -26.28
N ASP A 21 14.70 -4.21 -27.61
CA ASP A 21 15.85 -4.08 -28.49
C ASP A 21 16.43 -2.66 -28.47
N TYR A 22 15.56 -1.65 -28.51
CA TYR A 22 15.97 -0.25 -28.37
C TYR A 22 16.63 0.03 -27.01
N ILE A 23 16.10 -0.55 -25.92
CA ILE A 23 16.63 -0.41 -24.56
C ILE A 23 18.01 -1.07 -24.46
N GLU A 24 18.18 -2.26 -25.06
CA GLU A 24 19.45 -2.98 -25.14
C GLU A 24 20.50 -2.18 -25.94
N ASP A 25 20.11 -1.62 -27.09
CA ASP A 25 20.98 -0.78 -27.95
C ASP A 25 21.47 0.49 -27.23
N LEU A 26 20.70 0.99 -26.26
CA LEU A 26 21.13 2.10 -25.38
C LEU A 26 22.15 1.67 -24.30
N GLY A 27 22.47 0.36 -24.20
CA GLY A 27 23.35 -0.17 -23.17
C GLY A 27 22.73 -0.27 -21.78
N ILE A 28 21.40 -0.26 -21.67
CA ILE A 28 20.68 -0.41 -20.40
C ILE A 28 20.76 -1.86 -19.91
N THR A 29 21.12 -2.05 -18.65
CA THR A 29 21.29 -3.35 -18.01
C THR A 29 20.23 -3.67 -16.97
N ALA A 30 19.36 -2.70 -16.63
CA ALA A 30 18.26 -2.90 -15.71
C ALA A 30 17.09 -1.95 -16.01
N ILE A 31 15.88 -2.43 -15.84
CA ILE A 31 14.64 -1.67 -15.94
C ILE A 31 14.01 -1.61 -14.53
N TRP A 32 13.69 -0.44 -14.08
CA TRP A 32 12.84 -0.22 -12.92
C TRP A 32 11.49 0.27 -13.41
N MET A 33 10.43 -0.49 -13.08
CA MET A 33 9.05 -0.14 -13.43
C MET A 33 8.38 0.57 -12.25
N THR A 34 7.51 1.54 -12.55
CA THR A 34 6.58 2.09 -11.56
C THR A 34 5.72 0.99 -10.93
N PRO A 35 5.09 1.21 -9.76
CA PRO A 35 4.22 0.20 -9.16
C PRO A 35 3.21 -0.32 -10.18
N SER A 36 3.24 -1.62 -10.43
CA SER A 36 2.49 -2.25 -11.54
C SER A 36 1.32 -3.10 -11.06
N PHE A 37 1.08 -3.15 -9.75
CA PHE A 37 -0.01 -3.93 -9.16
C PHE A 37 -1.37 -3.27 -9.40
N LYS A 38 -2.44 -4.05 -9.33
CA LYS A 38 -3.80 -3.55 -9.49
C LYS A 38 -4.08 -2.44 -8.47
N ASN A 39 -4.46 -1.30 -8.99
CA ASN A 39 -4.53 -0.03 -8.28
C ASN A 39 -5.97 0.48 -8.23
N LYS A 40 -6.31 1.26 -7.20
CA LYS A 40 -7.57 2.00 -7.16
C LYS A 40 -7.53 3.04 -8.29
N PRO A 41 -8.45 2.98 -9.28
CA PRO A 41 -8.30 3.80 -10.50
C PRO A 41 -8.52 5.29 -10.25
N VAL A 42 -9.37 5.62 -9.28
CA VAL A 42 -9.72 7.00 -8.90
C VAL A 42 -9.86 7.09 -7.39
N GLN A 43 -9.36 8.16 -6.82
CA GLN A 43 -9.45 8.47 -5.39
C GLN A 43 -9.69 9.98 -5.20
N GLY A 44 -10.25 10.36 -4.05
CA GLY A 44 -10.57 11.75 -3.70
C GLY A 44 -12.07 12.03 -3.62
N SER A 45 -12.41 13.19 -3.05
CA SER A 45 -13.79 13.65 -2.89
C SER A 45 -14.37 14.22 -4.19
N PRO A 46 -15.71 14.30 -4.33
CA PRO A 46 -16.37 14.83 -5.52
C PRO A 46 -15.84 16.22 -5.94
N GLY A 47 -15.39 16.31 -7.19
CA GLY A 47 -14.78 17.51 -7.78
C GLY A 47 -13.30 17.72 -7.47
N LYS A 48 -12.67 16.79 -6.74
CA LYS A 48 -11.23 16.76 -6.44
C LYS A 48 -10.63 15.37 -6.69
N GLU A 49 -11.25 14.63 -7.59
CA GLU A 49 -10.80 13.28 -7.92
C GLU A 49 -9.43 13.32 -8.60
N SER A 50 -8.60 12.36 -8.23
CA SER A 50 -7.30 12.09 -8.84
C SER A 50 -7.26 10.69 -9.42
N ALA A 51 -6.59 10.54 -10.56
CA ALA A 51 -6.40 9.23 -11.19
C ALA A 51 -5.20 8.51 -10.59
N GLY A 52 -5.34 7.20 -10.33
CA GLY A 52 -4.30 6.34 -9.78
C GLY A 52 -3.24 5.90 -10.79
N TYR A 53 -2.95 6.69 -11.83
CA TYR A 53 -2.01 6.36 -12.92
C TYR A 53 -0.59 6.03 -12.45
N HIS A 54 -0.22 6.51 -11.28
CA HIS A 54 1.10 6.33 -10.67
C HIS A 54 1.30 4.95 -10.03
N GLY A 55 0.22 4.20 -9.72
CA GLY A 55 0.27 2.85 -9.16
C GLY A 55 0.47 2.74 -7.65
N TYR A 56 0.49 3.84 -6.89
CA TYR A 56 0.74 3.82 -5.44
C TYR A 56 -0.50 3.56 -4.58
N TRP A 57 -1.68 3.34 -5.15
CA TRP A 57 -2.93 3.04 -4.44
C TRP A 57 -3.33 1.58 -4.64
N ILE A 58 -2.50 0.67 -4.17
CA ILE A 58 -2.65 -0.76 -4.45
C ILE A 58 -3.85 -1.34 -3.70
N THR A 59 -4.71 -2.03 -4.45
CA THR A 59 -5.82 -2.83 -3.91
C THR A 59 -5.55 -4.33 -4.03
N ASP A 60 -4.80 -4.77 -5.06
CA ASP A 60 -4.48 -6.19 -5.23
C ASP A 60 -2.98 -6.35 -5.51
N PHE A 61 -2.27 -6.91 -4.54
CA PHE A 61 -0.82 -7.15 -4.61
C PHE A 61 -0.45 -8.43 -5.37
N THR A 62 -1.43 -9.18 -5.88
CA THR A 62 -1.22 -10.47 -6.55
C THR A 62 -1.41 -10.42 -8.06
N THR A 63 -1.93 -9.30 -8.57
CA THR A 63 -2.18 -9.12 -10.00
C THR A 63 -1.62 -7.80 -10.52
N ILE A 64 -1.20 -7.83 -11.78
CA ILE A 64 -0.83 -6.62 -12.52
C ILE A 64 -2.07 -5.81 -12.83
N ASP A 65 -1.96 -4.48 -12.78
CA ASP A 65 -3.06 -3.58 -13.13
C ASP A 65 -3.53 -3.84 -14.58
N PRO A 66 -4.85 -4.04 -14.79
CA PRO A 66 -5.38 -4.34 -16.11
C PRO A 66 -5.09 -3.28 -17.19
N HIS A 67 -4.82 -2.03 -16.79
CA HIS A 67 -4.40 -0.97 -17.73
C HIS A 67 -2.96 -1.17 -18.26
N LEU A 68 -2.13 -1.89 -17.51
CA LEU A 68 -0.75 -2.19 -17.88
C LEU A 68 -0.61 -3.54 -18.58
N GLY A 69 -1.47 -4.52 -18.22
CA GLY A 69 -1.45 -5.85 -18.80
C GLY A 69 -1.87 -6.94 -17.83
N THR A 70 -1.25 -8.11 -17.98
CA THR A 70 -1.53 -9.32 -17.19
C THR A 70 -0.27 -9.88 -16.56
N ASN A 71 -0.43 -10.75 -15.55
CA ASN A 71 0.69 -11.49 -14.95
C ASN A 71 1.45 -12.34 -16.00
N ALA A 72 0.75 -12.86 -17.01
CA ALA A 72 1.36 -13.63 -18.08
C ALA A 72 2.24 -12.74 -18.98
N GLU A 73 1.77 -11.57 -19.35
CA GLU A 73 2.52 -10.59 -20.15
C GLU A 73 3.74 -10.07 -19.40
N LEU A 74 3.63 -9.86 -18.08
CA LEU A 74 4.79 -9.53 -17.25
C LEU A 74 5.86 -10.63 -17.28
N LYS A 75 5.46 -11.90 -17.10
CA LYS A 75 6.39 -13.04 -17.17
C LYS A 75 7.07 -13.13 -18.53
N GLU A 76 6.35 -12.84 -19.61
CA GLU A 76 6.90 -12.77 -20.97
C GLU A 76 7.94 -11.65 -21.09
N LEU A 77 7.62 -10.46 -20.60
CA LEU A 77 8.52 -9.30 -20.57
C LEU A 77 9.81 -9.61 -19.81
N ILE A 78 9.71 -10.13 -18.59
CA ILE A 78 10.88 -10.47 -17.75
C ILE A 78 11.75 -11.51 -18.45
N LYS A 79 11.15 -12.57 -18.98
CA LYS A 79 11.88 -13.59 -19.75
C LYS A 79 12.59 -13.02 -20.98
N ALA A 80 11.97 -12.08 -21.67
CA ALA A 80 12.57 -11.43 -22.84
C ALA A 80 13.69 -10.46 -22.46
N ALA A 81 13.54 -9.73 -21.35
CA ALA A 81 14.58 -8.87 -20.77
C ALA A 81 15.80 -9.69 -20.34
N HIS A 82 15.60 -10.79 -19.61
CA HIS A 82 16.68 -11.69 -19.18
C HIS A 82 17.48 -12.28 -20.33
N LYS A 83 16.86 -12.61 -21.47
CA LYS A 83 17.57 -13.07 -22.68
C LYS A 83 18.55 -12.03 -23.23
N ARG A 84 18.35 -10.74 -22.90
CA ARG A 84 19.21 -9.62 -23.27
C ARG A 84 20.16 -9.20 -22.15
N GLY A 85 20.19 -9.93 -21.04
CA GLY A 85 20.97 -9.57 -19.85
C GLY A 85 20.44 -8.36 -19.10
N ILE A 86 19.17 -7.98 -19.34
CA ILE A 86 18.51 -6.84 -18.68
C ILE A 86 17.72 -7.36 -17.48
N LYS A 87 18.00 -6.81 -16.30
CA LYS A 87 17.27 -7.09 -15.06
C LYS A 87 15.98 -6.28 -14.96
N VAL A 88 14.99 -6.80 -14.23
CA VAL A 88 13.71 -6.12 -14.01
C VAL A 88 13.45 -5.96 -12.53
N PHE A 89 13.31 -4.69 -12.10
CA PHE A 89 13.03 -4.30 -10.73
C PHE A 89 11.61 -3.75 -10.62
N PHE A 90 10.92 -4.14 -9.54
CA PHE A 90 9.63 -3.59 -9.19
C PHE A 90 9.77 -2.43 -8.21
N ASP A 91 8.93 -1.42 -8.39
CA ASP A 91 8.61 -0.46 -7.33
C ASP A 91 7.56 -1.09 -6.43
N ILE A 92 7.84 -1.17 -5.13
CA ILE A 92 6.96 -1.83 -4.16
C ILE A 92 6.64 -0.91 -2.98
N ILE A 93 5.49 -1.13 -2.40
CA ILE A 93 5.00 -0.44 -1.21
C ILE A 93 4.72 -1.47 -0.12
N THR A 94 5.25 -1.25 1.07
CA THR A 94 5.00 -2.06 2.27
C THR A 94 4.33 -1.28 3.39
N ASN A 95 4.31 0.06 3.26
CA ASN A 95 3.82 0.98 4.26
C ASN A 95 2.28 1.04 4.31
N HIS A 96 1.64 1.06 3.13
CA HIS A 96 0.21 1.35 3.04
C HIS A 96 -0.46 0.60 1.88
N THR A 97 -1.78 0.61 1.90
CA THR A 97 -2.64 0.19 0.78
C THR A 97 -3.42 1.38 0.24
N ALA A 98 -4.27 1.15 -0.77
CA ALA A 98 -5.26 2.14 -1.18
C ALA A 98 -6.14 2.56 0.00
N ASP A 99 -6.62 3.80 -0.03
CA ASP A 99 -7.62 4.34 0.87
C ASP A 99 -8.95 3.58 0.71
N VAL A 100 -9.26 2.72 1.65
CA VAL A 100 -10.48 1.90 1.74
C VAL A 100 -11.10 2.00 3.14
N LEU A 101 -10.26 2.03 4.17
CA LEU A 101 -10.73 2.22 5.54
C LEU A 101 -11.11 3.68 5.75
N ASP A 102 -12.16 3.88 6.52
CA ASP A 102 -12.64 5.19 6.93
C ASP A 102 -12.72 5.23 8.47
N TYR A 103 -13.08 6.35 9.02
CA TYR A 103 -13.37 6.51 10.44
C TYR A 103 -14.79 7.04 10.63
N GLU A 104 -15.33 6.97 11.84
CA GLU A 104 -16.61 7.60 12.14
C GLU A 104 -16.58 9.09 11.80
N ASP A 105 -17.70 9.66 11.33
CA ASP A 105 -17.80 11.07 10.92
C ASP A 105 -17.31 12.06 11.98
N THR A 106 -17.46 11.71 13.24
CA THR A 106 -17.03 12.52 14.38
C THR A 106 -15.50 12.64 14.53
N ALA A 107 -14.74 11.77 13.88
CA ALA A 107 -13.29 11.81 13.88
C ALA A 107 -12.73 12.91 12.96
N TYR A 108 -13.49 13.34 11.95
CA TYR A 108 -13.03 14.31 10.97
C TYR A 108 -13.14 15.74 11.47
N VAL A 109 -12.06 16.51 11.29
CA VAL A 109 -11.99 17.94 11.62
C VAL A 109 -11.56 18.74 10.38
N GLY A 110 -11.89 20.03 10.35
CA GLY A 110 -11.59 20.94 9.25
C GLY A 110 -12.82 21.35 8.47
N GLU A 111 -12.63 22.25 7.51
CA GLU A 111 -13.71 22.73 6.64
C GLU A 111 -14.00 21.71 5.53
N PRO A 112 -15.25 21.63 5.04
CA PRO A 112 -15.59 20.77 3.91
C PRO A 112 -14.63 20.99 2.72
N GLY A 113 -14.08 19.91 2.20
CA GLY A 113 -13.08 19.95 1.14
C GLY A 113 -11.63 20.00 1.63
N ASN A 114 -11.39 19.98 2.95
CA ASN A 114 -10.06 19.87 3.57
C ASN A 114 -10.15 19.24 4.96
N GLN A 115 -10.93 18.19 5.08
CA GLN A 115 -11.10 17.47 6.35
C GLN A 115 -10.05 16.37 6.52
N THR A 116 -9.54 16.22 7.74
CA THR A 116 -8.60 15.18 8.14
C THR A 116 -8.98 14.61 9.49
N VAL A 117 -8.43 13.45 9.83
CA VAL A 117 -8.53 12.87 11.18
C VAL A 117 -7.25 13.21 11.94
N PRO A 118 -7.30 13.96 13.06
CA PRO A 118 -6.10 14.31 13.81
C PRO A 118 -5.34 13.07 14.26
N TYR A 119 -4.02 13.07 14.07
CA TYR A 119 -3.19 11.99 14.60
C TYR A 119 -3.20 11.99 16.14
N VAL A 120 -3.39 10.80 16.72
CA VAL A 120 -3.32 10.58 18.18
C VAL A 120 -2.05 9.81 18.51
N SER A 121 -1.15 10.42 19.29
CA SER A 121 0.12 9.80 19.67
C SER A 121 -0.04 8.58 20.58
N LYS A 122 0.95 7.68 20.59
CA LYS A 122 0.97 6.54 21.53
C LYS A 122 1.10 6.99 22.98
N ALA A 123 1.70 8.15 23.21
CA ALA A 123 1.79 8.75 24.55
C ALA A 123 0.44 9.24 25.07
N ASP A 124 -0.40 9.83 24.20
CA ASP A 124 -1.73 10.31 24.58
C ASP A 124 -2.73 9.16 24.71
N GLN A 125 -2.67 8.19 23.78
CA GLN A 125 -3.53 7.02 23.80
C GLN A 125 -2.75 5.78 23.29
N PRO A 126 -2.19 4.96 24.19
CA PRO A 126 -1.49 3.73 23.83
C PRO A 126 -2.44 2.72 23.20
N TYR A 127 -1.89 1.81 22.40
CA TYR A 127 -2.64 0.63 21.96
C TYR A 127 -3.09 -0.20 23.15
N LYS A 128 -4.22 -0.89 23.00
CA LYS A 128 -4.76 -1.79 24.01
C LYS A 128 -5.03 -3.15 23.39
N ASP A 129 -4.84 -4.21 24.18
CA ASP A 129 -5.32 -5.53 23.80
C ASP A 129 -6.86 -5.60 23.83
N ALA A 130 -7.45 -6.68 23.37
CA ALA A 130 -8.90 -6.89 23.38
C ALA A 130 -9.52 -6.89 24.80
N ALA A 131 -8.72 -7.03 25.84
CA ALA A 131 -9.14 -6.93 27.23
C ALA A 131 -9.03 -5.49 27.80
N GLY A 132 -8.50 -4.55 27.00
CA GLY A 132 -8.32 -3.14 27.36
C GLY A 132 -6.99 -2.83 28.06
N ASN A 133 -6.05 -3.76 28.13
CA ASN A 133 -4.74 -3.51 28.74
C ASN A 133 -3.82 -2.80 27.75
N PRO A 134 -3.14 -1.71 28.15
CA PRO A 134 -2.21 -1.01 27.26
C PRO A 134 -0.96 -1.85 26.98
N PHE A 135 -0.40 -1.73 25.77
CA PHE A 135 0.86 -2.35 25.38
C PHE A 135 1.64 -1.46 24.39
N ASP A 136 2.95 -1.69 24.26
CA ASP A 136 3.77 -1.13 23.19
C ASP A 136 3.95 -2.19 22.10
N ASP A 137 3.52 -1.89 20.89
CA ASP A 137 3.61 -2.77 19.72
C ASP A 137 5.05 -3.11 19.33
N ARG A 138 6.02 -2.21 19.60
CA ARG A 138 7.44 -2.47 19.35
C ARG A 138 8.02 -3.62 20.16
N ASP A 139 7.44 -3.94 21.32
CA ASP A 139 7.84 -5.09 22.11
C ASP A 139 7.60 -6.42 21.37
N TYR A 140 6.76 -6.41 20.33
CA TYR A 140 6.36 -7.58 19.54
C TYR A 140 6.94 -7.60 18.13
N ALA A 141 7.52 -6.51 17.65
CA ALA A 141 7.91 -6.32 16.24
C ALA A 141 8.91 -7.37 15.69
N LEU A 142 9.77 -7.95 16.54
CA LEU A 142 10.68 -9.04 16.17
C LEU A 142 10.14 -10.43 16.57
N GLY A 143 8.97 -10.49 17.22
CA GLY A 143 8.35 -11.72 17.70
C GLY A 143 7.48 -12.40 16.64
N ASP A 144 6.94 -13.57 17.04
CA ASP A 144 5.97 -14.33 16.24
C ASP A 144 4.56 -14.28 16.84
N THR A 145 4.37 -13.50 17.90
CA THR A 145 3.09 -13.34 18.60
C THR A 145 2.76 -11.86 18.74
N PHE A 146 1.46 -11.57 18.76
CA PHE A 146 0.94 -10.23 18.97
C PHE A 146 -0.27 -10.29 19.90
N PRO A 147 -0.58 -9.26 20.72
CA PRO A 147 -1.79 -9.23 21.52
C PRO A 147 -3.06 -9.38 20.66
N ALA A 148 -4.10 -9.98 21.23
CA ALA A 148 -5.40 -10.00 20.58
C ALA A 148 -5.94 -8.57 20.43
N ILE A 149 -6.44 -8.22 19.27
CA ILE A 149 -6.92 -6.87 18.92
C ILE A 149 -8.44 -6.90 18.74
N ASP A 150 -9.10 -5.89 19.29
CA ASP A 150 -10.52 -5.60 19.09
C ASP A 150 -10.66 -4.18 18.51
N PRO A 151 -11.20 -4.00 17.29
CA PRO A 151 -11.37 -2.68 16.68
C PRO A 151 -12.10 -1.65 17.54
N ALA A 152 -13.01 -2.10 18.41
CA ALA A 152 -13.77 -1.22 19.30
C ALA A 152 -12.99 -0.75 20.54
N VAL A 153 -11.84 -1.37 20.84
CA VAL A 153 -11.11 -1.15 22.11
C VAL A 153 -9.66 -0.74 21.88
N SER A 154 -9.04 -1.28 20.83
CA SER A 154 -7.58 -1.29 20.70
C SER A 154 -7.00 -0.01 20.12
N PHE A 155 -7.80 0.79 19.40
CA PHE A 155 -7.35 1.96 18.66
C PHE A 155 -7.89 3.28 19.22
N PRO A 156 -7.21 4.42 18.95
CA PRO A 156 -7.77 5.73 19.25
C PRO A 156 -9.02 6.05 18.41
N TYR A 157 -9.08 5.57 17.19
CA TYR A 157 -10.22 5.68 16.30
C TYR A 157 -10.74 4.31 15.90
N GLN A 158 -12.05 4.13 15.91
CA GLN A 158 -12.65 2.90 15.40
C GLN A 158 -12.66 2.95 13.87
N PRO A 159 -11.99 1.99 13.20
CA PRO A 159 -12.02 1.92 11.75
C PRO A 159 -13.40 1.48 11.25
N VAL A 160 -13.81 2.04 10.13
CA VAL A 160 -15.06 1.73 9.44
C VAL A 160 -14.73 1.25 8.04
N VAL A 161 -15.27 0.10 7.64
CA VAL A 161 -15.20 -0.38 6.25
C VAL A 161 -16.46 0.07 5.54
N PRO A 162 -16.38 0.94 4.52
CA PRO A 162 -17.57 1.37 3.77
C PRO A 162 -18.27 0.20 3.10
N ALA A 163 -19.61 0.25 3.06
CA ALA A 163 -20.42 -0.81 2.46
C ALA A 163 -20.02 -1.09 1.00
N GLY A 164 -19.82 -2.37 0.69
CA GLY A 164 -19.37 -2.83 -0.63
C GLY A 164 -17.86 -2.74 -0.86
N GLN A 165 -17.07 -2.40 0.16
CA GLN A 165 -15.62 -2.39 0.11
C GLN A 165 -14.96 -3.44 1.03
N GLU A 166 -15.74 -4.36 1.57
CA GLU A 166 -15.31 -5.35 2.57
C GLU A 166 -14.25 -6.33 2.04
N ASP A 167 -14.24 -6.58 0.72
CA ASP A 167 -13.37 -7.56 0.06
C ASP A 167 -12.54 -6.94 -1.10
N VAL A 168 -12.28 -5.64 -1.05
CA VAL A 168 -11.61 -4.92 -2.16
C VAL A 168 -10.11 -5.22 -2.23
N LYS A 169 -9.50 -5.50 -1.08
CA LYS A 169 -8.05 -5.73 -1.00
C LYS A 169 -7.70 -7.22 -1.14
N VAL A 170 -6.62 -7.49 -1.85
CA VAL A 170 -6.08 -8.84 -2.06
C VAL A 170 -4.57 -8.84 -1.78
N PRO A 171 -4.05 -9.76 -0.96
CA PRO A 171 -4.71 -10.91 -0.29
C PRO A 171 -5.77 -10.52 0.75
N ALA A 172 -6.66 -11.47 1.07
CA ALA A 172 -7.84 -11.24 1.91
C ALA A 172 -7.52 -10.68 3.33
N TRP A 173 -6.34 -10.98 3.89
CA TRP A 173 -5.92 -10.48 5.20
C TRP A 173 -5.80 -8.95 5.23
N LEU A 174 -5.61 -8.29 4.08
CA LEU A 174 -5.59 -6.83 3.95
C LEU A 174 -6.96 -6.17 4.15
N ASN A 175 -8.05 -6.94 4.18
CA ASN A 175 -9.39 -6.42 4.47
C ASN A 175 -9.71 -6.40 5.98
N ASP A 176 -8.84 -6.97 6.81
CA ASP A 176 -9.00 -6.91 8.26
C ASP A 176 -8.50 -5.54 8.78
N PRO A 177 -9.39 -4.69 9.32
CA PRO A 177 -9.01 -3.36 9.81
C PRO A 177 -8.02 -3.40 10.98
N THR A 178 -7.86 -4.54 11.65
CA THR A 178 -6.86 -4.70 12.70
C THR A 178 -5.42 -4.82 12.20
N MET A 179 -5.23 -4.92 10.88
CA MET A 179 -3.89 -4.93 10.25
C MET A 179 -3.34 -3.52 10.02
N TYR A 180 -4.04 -2.49 10.46
CA TYR A 180 -3.70 -1.08 10.24
C TYR A 180 -3.54 -0.33 11.57
N HIS A 181 -2.75 0.75 11.56
CA HIS A 181 -2.46 1.54 12.76
C HIS A 181 -3.69 2.26 13.34
N ASN A 182 -4.59 2.74 12.50
CA ASN A 182 -5.84 3.41 12.88
C ASN A 182 -5.65 4.58 13.88
N ARG A 183 -4.64 5.42 13.63
CA ARG A 183 -4.28 6.54 14.53
C ARG A 183 -4.54 7.93 13.96
N GLY A 184 -5.15 8.00 12.77
CA GLY A 184 -5.42 9.25 12.07
C GLY A 184 -4.31 9.67 11.11
N THR A 185 -4.48 10.83 10.49
CA THR A 185 -3.71 11.29 9.33
C THR A 185 -2.31 11.77 9.72
N SER A 186 -1.30 11.30 9.00
CA SER A 186 0.11 11.72 9.16
C SER A 186 0.33 13.17 8.76
N SER A 187 1.23 13.84 9.46
CA SER A 187 1.85 15.10 9.04
C SER A 187 3.33 14.92 8.64
N PHE A 188 3.78 13.68 8.51
CA PHE A 188 5.16 13.29 8.18
C PHE A 188 6.22 13.77 9.16
N ALA A 189 5.87 13.99 10.42
CA ALA A 189 6.77 14.49 11.45
C ALA A 189 6.78 13.60 12.70
N GLY A 190 7.97 13.21 13.16
CA GLY A 190 8.10 12.38 14.37
C GLY A 190 7.38 11.05 14.27
N GLU A 191 6.73 10.63 15.34
CA GLU A 191 5.99 9.36 15.46
C GLU A 191 4.93 9.19 14.37
N ASN A 192 4.17 10.24 14.02
CA ASN A 192 3.09 10.13 13.05
C ASN A 192 3.57 9.85 11.60
N SER A 193 4.87 10.00 11.34
CA SER A 193 5.47 9.62 10.06
C SER A 193 5.49 8.10 9.84
N GLU A 194 5.41 7.33 10.92
CA GLU A 194 5.45 5.86 10.91
C GLU A 194 4.08 5.25 11.21
N TYR A 195 3.25 5.95 11.97
CA TYR A 195 2.00 5.41 12.53
C TYR A 195 0.73 6.10 12.01
N GLY A 196 0.84 7.01 11.06
CA GLY A 196 -0.30 7.79 10.56
C GLY A 196 -0.60 7.53 9.11
N ASP A 197 -1.90 7.48 8.79
CA ASP A 197 -2.40 7.31 7.43
C ASP A 197 -1.83 8.36 6.48
N PHE A 198 -1.36 7.94 5.33
CA PHE A 198 -0.71 8.81 4.37
C PHE A 198 -1.73 9.75 3.69
N PRO A 199 -1.69 11.08 3.94
CA PRO A 199 -2.72 11.99 3.44
C PRO A 199 -2.76 12.02 1.90
N SER A 200 -3.96 11.91 1.35
CA SER A 200 -4.20 11.89 -0.10
C SER A 200 -5.33 12.82 -0.56
N GLY A 201 -5.92 13.59 0.35
CA GLY A 201 -6.97 14.56 0.02
C GLY A 201 -7.98 14.78 1.12
N ASP A 202 -9.09 15.43 0.77
CA ASP A 202 -10.21 15.67 1.68
C ASP A 202 -10.84 14.35 2.14
N ARG A 203 -10.83 14.09 3.45
CA ARG A 203 -11.29 12.84 4.07
C ARG A 203 -10.65 11.57 3.47
N SER A 204 -9.51 11.71 2.83
CA SER A 204 -8.85 10.63 2.11
C SER A 204 -7.41 10.49 2.59
N ALA A 205 -7.06 9.29 3.02
CA ALA A 205 -5.70 8.94 3.41
C ALA A 205 -5.45 7.46 3.09
N LEU A 206 -4.25 7.12 2.64
CA LEU A 206 -3.89 5.73 2.35
C LEU A 206 -3.79 4.97 3.66
N ASP A 207 -4.36 3.78 3.71
CA ASP A 207 -4.47 2.99 4.92
C ASP A 207 -3.09 2.49 5.36
N ASP A 208 -2.61 2.96 6.50
CA ASP A 208 -1.27 2.71 7.02
C ASP A 208 -1.18 1.34 7.70
N LEU A 209 -0.40 0.43 7.14
CA LEU A 209 -0.26 -0.95 7.63
C LEU A 209 0.48 -1.01 8.97
N TRP A 210 -0.03 -1.83 9.90
CA TRP A 210 0.61 -2.04 11.20
C TRP A 210 1.83 -2.94 11.07
N THR A 211 2.92 -2.36 10.61
CA THR A 211 4.15 -3.07 10.22
C THR A 211 4.93 -3.70 11.38
N GLU A 212 4.57 -3.41 12.62
CA GLU A 212 5.04 -4.10 13.82
C GLU A 212 4.38 -5.47 14.03
N ARG A 213 3.24 -5.72 13.37
CA ARG A 213 2.53 -7.01 13.51
C ARG A 213 3.18 -8.11 12.69
N PRO A 214 3.46 -9.29 13.29
CA PRO A 214 4.02 -10.44 12.59
C PRO A 214 3.18 -10.88 11.38
N GLU A 215 1.84 -10.78 11.48
CA GLU A 215 0.93 -11.15 10.40
C GLU A 215 1.11 -10.25 9.18
N VAL A 216 1.30 -8.94 9.39
CA VAL A 216 1.57 -7.97 8.31
C VAL A 216 2.93 -8.23 7.69
N VAL A 217 3.98 -8.42 8.51
CA VAL A 217 5.33 -8.74 8.03
C VAL A 217 5.31 -10.00 7.16
N ASN A 218 4.76 -11.10 7.69
CA ASN A 218 4.71 -12.37 6.99
C ASN A 218 3.86 -12.28 5.70
N GLY A 219 2.74 -11.58 5.75
CA GLY A 219 1.89 -11.35 4.57
C GLY A 219 2.61 -10.59 3.46
N MET A 220 3.37 -9.54 3.79
CA MET A 220 4.17 -8.80 2.81
C MET A 220 5.34 -9.62 2.27
N VAL A 221 6.02 -10.39 3.11
CA VAL A 221 7.07 -11.33 2.69
C VAL A 221 6.51 -12.34 1.68
N ASP A 222 5.36 -12.94 1.94
CA ASP A 222 4.74 -13.92 1.04
C ASP A 222 4.33 -13.31 -0.30
N ILE A 223 3.79 -12.09 -0.30
CA ILE A 223 3.47 -11.33 -1.51
C ILE A 223 4.73 -11.18 -2.39
N TYR A 224 5.77 -10.56 -1.87
CA TYR A 224 6.95 -10.20 -2.67
C TYR A 224 7.81 -11.41 -3.02
N LYS A 225 7.87 -12.41 -2.15
CA LYS A 225 8.50 -13.71 -2.45
C LYS A 225 7.84 -14.39 -3.65
N THR A 226 6.51 -14.32 -3.75
CA THR A 226 5.78 -14.87 -4.90
C THR A 226 6.20 -14.20 -6.21
N TRP A 227 6.34 -12.88 -6.24
CA TRP A 227 6.79 -12.16 -7.43
C TRP A 227 8.21 -12.53 -7.85
N VAL A 228 9.12 -12.72 -6.88
CA VAL A 228 10.48 -13.22 -7.19
C VAL A 228 10.44 -14.64 -7.74
N GLN A 229 9.70 -15.54 -7.08
CA GLN A 229 9.71 -16.97 -7.43
C GLN A 229 8.93 -17.28 -8.71
N ASP A 230 7.77 -16.68 -8.88
CA ASP A 230 6.83 -17.03 -9.96
C ASP A 230 7.00 -16.16 -11.20
N ALA A 231 7.34 -14.89 -11.06
CA ALA A 231 7.51 -13.98 -12.17
C ALA A 231 8.98 -13.76 -12.56
N GLY A 232 9.92 -14.01 -11.65
CA GLY A 232 11.34 -13.85 -11.90
C GLY A 232 11.83 -12.42 -11.77
N VAL A 233 11.17 -11.61 -10.91
CA VAL A 233 11.61 -10.25 -10.59
C VAL A 233 13.00 -10.29 -9.93
N ASP A 234 13.92 -9.45 -10.38
CA ASP A 234 15.33 -9.46 -9.93
C ASP A 234 15.57 -8.69 -8.64
N GLY A 235 14.65 -7.81 -8.27
CA GLY A 235 14.77 -7.01 -7.06
C GLY A 235 13.71 -5.92 -6.96
N PHE A 236 13.82 -5.09 -5.92
CA PHE A 236 12.84 -4.09 -5.59
C PHE A 236 13.45 -2.71 -5.38
N ARG A 237 12.76 -1.67 -5.82
CA ARG A 237 12.85 -0.32 -5.27
C ARG A 237 11.71 -0.17 -4.27
N ILE A 238 12.00 0.19 -3.06
CA ILE A 238 11.02 0.24 -1.98
C ILE A 238 10.62 1.70 -1.75
N ASP A 239 9.35 1.98 -1.98
CA ASP A 239 8.78 3.28 -1.66
C ASP A 239 8.56 3.42 -0.15
N THR A 240 8.55 4.67 0.35
CA THR A 240 8.19 4.98 1.75
C THR A 240 8.95 4.19 2.83
N VAL A 241 10.14 3.64 2.51
CA VAL A 241 10.95 2.82 3.44
C VAL A 241 11.19 3.48 4.82
N LYS A 242 11.28 4.80 4.86
CA LYS A 242 11.49 5.59 6.09
C LYS A 242 10.24 5.70 6.99
N HIS A 243 9.08 5.30 6.48
CA HIS A 243 7.80 5.32 7.19
C HIS A 243 7.45 3.96 7.81
N VAL A 244 8.31 2.97 7.64
CA VAL A 244 8.16 1.62 8.16
C VAL A 244 9.23 1.39 9.22
N ASN A 245 8.87 0.76 10.33
CA ASN A 245 9.75 0.48 11.46
C ASN A 245 10.97 -0.36 11.05
N LEU A 246 12.09 -0.17 11.76
CA LEU A 246 13.35 -0.86 11.45
C LEU A 246 13.23 -2.38 11.58
N GLU A 247 12.46 -2.85 12.54
CA GLU A 247 12.26 -4.28 12.85
C GLU A 247 11.62 -5.03 11.68
N PHE A 248 10.71 -4.38 10.95
CA PHE A 248 10.13 -4.93 9.71
C PHE A 248 11.21 -5.29 8.68
N TRP A 249 12.21 -4.41 8.52
CA TRP A 249 13.30 -4.63 7.55
C TRP A 249 14.34 -5.64 8.01
N GLN A 250 14.34 -6.02 9.28
CA GLN A 250 15.22 -7.03 9.85
C GLN A 250 14.68 -8.46 9.70
N ARG A 251 13.43 -8.61 9.34
CA ARG A 251 12.72 -9.88 9.07
C ARG A 251 12.66 -10.21 7.60
#